data_78db1eb0ffc82fab77bb57f9e8793524
#
_entry.id   78db1eb0ffc82fab77bb57f9e8793524
#
_cell.length_a   1.000
_cell.length_b   1.000
_cell.length_c   1.000
_cell.angle_alpha   90.00
_cell.angle_beta   90.00
_cell.angle_gamma   90.00
#
_symmetry.space_group_name_H-M   'P 1'
#
loop_
_entity.id
_entity.type
_entity.pdbx_description
1 polymer ?
#
loop_
_entity_poly.entity_id
_entity_poly.type
_entity_poly.pdbx_seq_one_letter_code
_entity_poly.pdbx_strand_id
1 'polypeptide(L)'
;MKNDDVKYVIVQAGGKGTRMGHYTQNRPKCLVPVNDIPMIINTLNTYKDKEVIIIADHLSDVLEKYLRAFYKRTNYWVVRTTEEGTAGGMKKAVSLIPDNEPFILTWADLFFEEEPEFSFDNDLLVGLSNTFKCRWSLDEYKQLVNEPSTTQGVAGFFVFKDKSRFDKLSTDKSLVRGFLRDCYSPENIDSFYLKKSFEVGEKEKYEEILRNKVTHRFFNKVVIEGDKVYKECILPEYDDVHQKEKDWYDFVNGKYDTIPKIHSVNPLVMERIEGKHAWEIDENKSTIINNFCDTLDALHSVGTMKGSRGERMSVYFSKSWERVCEVETMIPYINSPAIKINGISCRNPIYNLSVFEDLMTVISHDDNYNVIHGDPSFSNTLVDKDNNVWLIDPRGSFGKTKIYGDRRYDWAKFYYSAVGNYDSMNSKKFKVTVRDVPEVELEIKTNGYEEYGDIILERSGMSKMEMNLIHASLWLSLTGYVKEDIDAAMFSFYMGTYLWSNYGQERFSLKGFS
;
A
#
# COMPACT_ATOMS: atom_id res chain seq x y z
N MET A 1 -1.33 19.19 33.42
CA MET A 1 -1.91 19.18 32.07
C MET A 1 -1.89 17.76 31.55
N LYS A 2 -2.92 17.29 30.88
CA LYS A 2 -3.07 15.94 30.36
C LYS A 2 -3.30 15.99 28.84
N ASN A 3 -3.22 14.85 28.17
CA ASN A 3 -3.44 14.72 26.74
C ASN A 3 -4.78 15.34 26.26
N ASP A 4 -5.85 15.15 27.01
CA ASP A 4 -7.19 15.66 26.68
C ASP A 4 -7.30 17.19 26.74
N ASP A 5 -6.39 17.85 27.46
CA ASP A 5 -6.34 19.31 27.56
C ASP A 5 -5.73 19.97 26.31
N VAL A 6 -5.06 19.18 25.45
CA VAL A 6 -4.34 19.67 24.27
C VAL A 6 -5.21 19.54 23.02
N LYS A 7 -5.52 20.68 22.38
CA LYS A 7 -6.40 20.75 21.20
C LYS A 7 -5.65 20.82 19.87
N TYR A 8 -4.41 21.27 19.87
CA TYR A 8 -3.64 21.58 18.67
C TYR A 8 -2.46 20.64 18.49
N VAL A 9 -2.24 20.20 17.25
CA VAL A 9 -1.09 19.35 16.87
C VAL A 9 -0.39 19.97 15.68
N ILE A 10 0.91 20.22 15.77
CA ILE A 10 1.75 20.59 14.64
C ILE A 10 2.48 19.35 14.17
N VAL A 11 2.43 19.07 12.86
CA VAL A 11 3.13 17.95 12.23
C VAL A 11 4.22 18.48 11.31
N GLN A 12 5.47 18.16 11.61
CA GLN A 12 6.62 18.53 10.78
C GLN A 12 6.77 17.53 9.61
N ALA A 13 6.24 17.88 8.44
CA ALA A 13 6.17 17.03 7.26
C ALA A 13 7.01 17.54 6.05
N GLY A 14 7.80 18.61 6.20
CA GLY A 14 8.54 19.25 5.10
C GLY A 14 9.83 18.57 4.67
N GLY A 15 10.25 17.49 5.33
CA GLY A 15 11.53 16.83 5.06
C GLY A 15 11.59 16.13 3.69
N LYS A 16 12.74 16.25 3.00
CA LYS A 16 13.00 15.62 1.68
C LYS A 16 13.02 14.08 1.71
N GLY A 17 13.21 13.46 2.89
CA GLY A 17 13.21 12.01 3.04
C GLY A 17 14.34 11.28 2.30
N THR A 18 15.48 11.93 2.03
CA THR A 18 16.58 11.38 1.19
C THR A 18 17.11 10.03 1.66
N ARG A 19 17.03 9.74 2.97
CA ARG A 19 17.41 8.43 3.54
C ARG A 19 16.45 7.29 3.19
N MET A 20 15.27 7.60 2.63
CA MET A 20 14.30 6.62 2.16
C MET A 20 14.52 6.18 0.70
N GLY A 21 15.51 6.79 0.01
CA GLY A 21 15.85 6.45 -1.37
C GLY A 21 14.68 6.64 -2.34
N HIS A 22 14.38 5.65 -3.16
CA HIS A 22 13.35 5.72 -4.19
C HIS A 22 11.92 5.86 -3.64
N TYR A 23 11.66 5.46 -2.39
CA TYR A 23 10.32 5.55 -1.75
C TYR A 23 9.81 6.99 -1.58
N THR A 24 10.70 7.98 -1.68
CA THR A 24 10.36 9.42 -1.57
C THR A 24 10.65 10.20 -2.84
N GLN A 25 10.82 9.54 -3.97
CA GLN A 25 11.12 10.19 -5.25
C GLN A 25 9.89 10.94 -5.80
N ASN A 26 8.70 10.35 -5.73
CA ASN A 26 7.46 10.90 -6.30
C ASN A 26 6.48 11.40 -5.24
N ARG A 27 6.78 11.25 -3.97
CA ARG A 27 5.92 11.62 -2.85
C ARG A 27 6.75 12.12 -1.67
N PRO A 28 6.21 13.03 -0.83
CA PRO A 28 6.87 13.41 0.41
C PRO A 28 6.91 12.21 1.37
N LYS A 29 7.91 12.16 2.25
CA LYS A 29 8.11 11.07 3.21
C LYS A 29 6.85 10.70 4.00
N CYS A 30 6.08 11.69 4.43
CA CYS A 30 4.86 11.50 5.20
C CYS A 30 3.74 10.73 4.47
N LEU A 31 3.84 10.59 3.14
CA LEU A 31 2.93 9.77 2.31
C LEU A 31 3.46 8.34 2.05
N VAL A 32 4.60 7.95 2.59
CA VAL A 32 5.04 6.55 2.53
C VAL A 32 4.12 5.71 3.41
N PRO A 33 3.49 4.64 2.87
CA PRO A 33 2.55 3.82 3.63
C PRO A 33 3.28 2.81 4.52
N VAL A 34 2.89 2.76 5.77
CA VAL A 34 3.29 1.75 6.75
C VAL A 34 2.05 0.93 7.09
N ASN A 35 2.13 -0.39 6.95
CA ASN A 35 0.95 -1.27 7.09
C ASN A 35 -0.24 -0.81 6.23
N ASP A 36 0.04 -0.40 4.98
CA ASP A 36 -0.91 0.15 4.00
C ASP A 36 -1.60 1.47 4.43
N ILE A 37 -1.07 2.17 5.42
CA ILE A 37 -1.57 3.47 5.88
C ILE A 37 -0.46 4.51 5.69
N PRO A 38 -0.63 5.56 4.88
CA PRO A 38 0.34 6.66 4.84
C PRO A 38 0.60 7.25 6.21
N MET A 39 1.85 7.52 6.55
CA MET A 39 2.24 7.99 7.89
C MET A 39 1.45 9.23 8.31
N ILE A 40 1.20 10.19 7.41
CA ILE A 40 0.39 11.36 7.73
C ILE A 40 -1.08 11.00 8.04
N ILE A 41 -1.65 10.01 7.35
CA ILE A 41 -3.02 9.54 7.62
C ILE A 41 -3.08 8.85 8.99
N ASN A 42 -2.05 8.08 9.36
CA ASN A 42 -1.94 7.54 10.72
C ASN A 42 -1.96 8.67 11.75
N THR A 43 -1.12 9.70 11.58
CA THR A 43 -1.08 10.87 12.50
C THR A 43 -2.42 11.58 12.57
N LEU A 44 -3.08 11.84 11.43
CA LEU A 44 -4.39 12.50 11.37
C LEU A 44 -5.50 11.66 12.01
N ASN A 45 -5.44 10.35 11.92
CA ASN A 45 -6.40 9.45 12.56
C ASN A 45 -6.15 9.33 14.07
N THR A 46 -4.89 9.31 14.50
CA THR A 46 -4.50 9.34 15.91
C THR A 46 -5.06 10.59 16.60
N TYR A 47 -4.96 11.75 15.95
CA TYR A 47 -5.43 13.05 16.47
C TYR A 47 -6.74 13.51 15.82
N LYS A 48 -7.66 12.61 15.56
CA LYS A 48 -8.93 12.88 14.85
C LYS A 48 -9.81 13.93 15.53
N ASP A 49 -9.71 14.07 16.84
CA ASP A 49 -10.50 14.98 17.66
C ASP A 49 -9.74 16.29 18.01
N LYS A 50 -8.57 16.50 17.39
CA LYS A 50 -7.72 17.69 17.54
C LYS A 50 -7.59 18.44 16.23
N GLU A 51 -7.16 19.70 16.31
CA GLU A 51 -6.87 20.56 15.17
C GLU A 51 -5.41 20.37 14.73
N VAL A 52 -5.19 19.88 13.50
CA VAL A 52 -3.86 19.49 13.03
C VAL A 52 -3.29 20.49 12.02
N ILE A 53 -2.10 21.02 12.28
CA ILE A 53 -1.37 21.95 11.42
C ILE A 53 -0.17 21.22 10.81
N ILE A 54 -0.19 21.00 9.51
CA ILE A 54 0.85 20.27 8.80
C ILE A 54 1.82 21.24 8.14
N ILE A 55 3.08 21.24 8.56
CA ILE A 55 4.14 22.03 7.90
C ILE A 55 4.67 21.21 6.72
N ALA A 56 4.48 21.71 5.50
CA ALA A 56 4.85 21.06 4.25
C ALA A 56 5.83 21.92 3.44
N ASP A 57 6.81 21.27 2.82
CA ASP A 57 7.81 21.89 1.91
C ASP A 57 7.98 21.00 0.68
N HIS A 58 8.85 20.00 0.74
CA HIS A 58 9.16 19.11 -0.37
C HIS A 58 7.90 18.35 -0.84
N LEU A 59 7.57 18.47 -2.14
CA LEU A 59 6.38 17.86 -2.76
C LEU A 59 5.06 18.22 -2.04
N SER A 60 4.96 19.43 -1.50
CA SER A 60 3.76 19.91 -0.80
C SER A 60 2.50 19.82 -1.66
N ASP A 61 2.61 20.04 -2.97
CA ASP A 61 1.47 19.89 -3.91
C ASP A 61 0.94 18.47 -3.97
N VAL A 62 1.82 17.46 -3.92
CA VAL A 62 1.45 16.05 -3.89
C VAL A 62 0.71 15.73 -2.58
N LEU A 63 1.23 16.22 -1.46
CA LEU A 63 0.58 16.05 -0.14
C LEU A 63 -0.83 16.65 -0.13
N GLU A 64 -0.99 17.90 -0.57
CA GLU A 64 -2.30 18.56 -0.57
C GLU A 64 -3.31 17.88 -1.51
N LYS A 65 -2.86 17.50 -2.72
CA LYS A 65 -3.71 16.73 -3.64
C LYS A 65 -4.19 15.43 -3.00
N TYR A 66 -3.27 14.70 -2.36
CA TYR A 66 -3.58 13.45 -1.68
C TYR A 66 -4.61 13.65 -0.57
N LEU A 67 -4.37 14.59 0.33
CA LEU A 67 -5.29 14.88 1.44
C LEU A 67 -6.67 15.30 0.94
N ARG A 68 -6.76 16.17 -0.07
CA ARG A 68 -8.05 16.59 -0.68
C ARG A 68 -8.81 15.41 -1.30
N ALA A 69 -8.11 14.49 -1.94
CA ALA A 69 -8.73 13.34 -2.60
C ALA A 69 -9.22 12.28 -1.60
N PHE A 70 -8.40 11.95 -0.59
CA PHE A 70 -8.59 10.74 0.21
C PHE A 70 -8.89 10.97 1.69
N TYR A 71 -8.59 12.15 2.25
CA TYR A 71 -8.90 12.47 3.62
C TYR A 71 -10.08 13.45 3.71
N LYS A 72 -11.25 12.95 4.10
CA LYS A 72 -12.52 13.72 4.04
C LYS A 72 -12.79 14.61 5.26
N ARG A 73 -11.98 14.52 6.31
CA ARG A 73 -12.10 15.39 7.49
C ARG A 73 -11.53 16.77 7.20
N THR A 74 -11.98 17.78 7.93
CA THR A 74 -11.60 19.19 7.72
C THR A 74 -10.83 19.78 8.90
N ASN A 75 -10.40 18.95 9.87
CA ASN A 75 -9.68 19.37 11.06
C ASN A 75 -8.16 19.51 10.84
N TYR A 76 -7.74 19.89 9.62
CA TYR A 76 -6.32 20.11 9.33
C TYR A 76 -6.09 21.34 8.44
N TRP A 77 -4.93 21.94 8.62
CA TRP A 77 -4.39 23.02 7.76
C TRP A 77 -3.01 22.63 7.23
N VAL A 78 -2.71 22.98 5.99
CA VAL A 78 -1.37 22.83 5.42
C VAL A 78 -0.68 24.19 5.37
N VAL A 79 0.43 24.31 6.09
CA VAL A 79 1.31 25.48 6.09
C VAL A 79 2.49 25.21 5.18
N ARG A 80 2.52 25.85 4.02
CA ARG A 80 3.65 25.74 3.09
C ARG A 80 4.81 26.60 3.57
N THR A 81 6.01 26.03 3.52
CA THR A 81 7.26 26.72 3.80
C THR A 81 8.28 26.41 2.72
N THR A 82 9.20 27.34 2.49
CA THR A 82 10.42 27.15 1.69
C THR A 82 11.66 27.25 2.56
N GLU A 83 11.48 27.43 3.87
CA GLU A 83 12.57 27.57 4.84
C GLU A 83 13.15 26.19 5.15
N GLU A 84 14.47 26.08 5.12
CA GLU A 84 15.16 24.82 5.40
C GLU A 84 15.21 24.49 6.89
N GLY A 85 15.21 23.19 7.21
CA GLY A 85 15.39 22.65 8.55
C GLY A 85 14.10 22.45 9.33
N THR A 86 14.24 21.89 10.53
CA THR A 86 13.11 21.53 11.40
C THR A 86 12.42 22.72 12.09
N ALA A 87 13.03 23.92 12.03
CA ALA A 87 12.42 25.16 12.47
C ALA A 87 11.63 25.87 11.36
N GLY A 88 11.83 25.45 10.10
CA GLY A 88 11.14 26.03 8.96
C GLY A 88 9.61 25.88 9.08
N GLY A 89 8.88 26.95 8.77
CA GLY A 89 7.41 26.99 8.87
C GLY A 89 6.83 27.05 10.28
N MET A 90 7.62 26.81 11.34
CA MET A 90 7.13 26.78 12.72
C MET A 90 6.49 28.10 13.14
N LYS A 91 7.06 29.28 12.78
CA LYS A 91 6.46 30.58 13.11
C LYS A 91 5.04 30.73 12.54
N LYS A 92 4.87 30.31 11.27
CA LYS A 92 3.53 30.33 10.63
C LYS A 92 2.57 29.34 11.30
N ALA A 93 3.03 28.13 11.58
CA ALA A 93 2.20 27.11 12.22
C ALA A 93 1.75 27.55 13.63
N VAL A 94 2.68 28.02 14.45
CA VAL A 94 2.41 28.49 15.82
C VAL A 94 1.51 29.73 15.82
N SER A 95 1.56 30.60 14.80
CA SER A 95 0.68 31.77 14.71
C SER A 95 -0.80 31.42 14.53
N LEU A 96 -1.11 30.20 14.10
CA LEU A 96 -2.49 29.69 13.97
C LEU A 96 -3.07 29.19 15.30
N ILE A 97 -2.22 29.00 16.31
CA ILE A 97 -2.63 28.57 17.65
C ILE A 97 -2.96 29.81 18.50
N PRO A 98 -4.09 29.85 19.23
CA PRO A 98 -4.38 30.94 20.13
C PRO A 98 -3.32 31.08 21.24
N ASP A 99 -3.25 32.27 21.86
CA ASP A 99 -2.36 32.50 22.99
C ASP A 99 -2.79 31.66 24.21
N ASN A 100 -1.80 31.18 24.95
CA ASN A 100 -1.97 30.33 26.15
C ASN A 100 -2.63 28.97 25.90
N GLU A 101 -2.73 28.53 24.65
CA GLU A 101 -3.18 27.17 24.34
C GLU A 101 -1.99 26.21 24.20
N PRO A 102 -2.06 25.02 24.83
CA PRO A 102 -1.05 23.99 24.68
C PRO A 102 -1.14 23.33 23.34
N PHE A 103 -0.01 22.82 22.85
CA PHE A 103 0.03 22.11 21.58
C PHE A 103 1.09 21.01 21.55
N ILE A 104 0.82 19.99 20.75
CA ILE A 104 1.76 18.93 20.41
C ILE A 104 2.54 19.36 19.18
N LEU A 105 3.83 19.06 19.13
CA LEU A 105 4.64 19.02 17.92
C LEU A 105 5.15 17.61 17.71
N THR A 106 4.88 17.03 16.54
CA THR A 106 5.38 15.69 16.19
C THR A 106 6.01 15.67 14.80
N TRP A 107 6.96 14.78 14.62
CA TRP A 107 7.53 14.53 13.30
C TRP A 107 6.65 13.55 12.51
N ALA A 108 6.51 13.80 11.22
CA ALA A 108 5.65 13.00 10.33
C ALA A 108 6.18 11.58 10.04
N ASP A 109 7.34 11.21 10.55
CA ASP A 109 7.93 9.88 10.43
C ASP A 109 7.75 9.01 11.69
N LEU A 110 7.04 9.52 12.69
CA LEU A 110 6.52 8.71 13.79
C LEU A 110 5.20 8.06 13.40
N PHE A 111 5.14 6.76 13.54
CA PHE A 111 3.93 5.97 13.39
C PHE A 111 3.40 5.60 14.77
N PHE A 112 2.12 5.88 15.02
CA PHE A 112 1.45 5.62 16.28
C PHE A 112 0.52 4.42 16.14
N GLU A 113 0.70 3.41 16.97
CA GLU A 113 -0.26 2.30 17.11
C GLU A 113 -1.44 2.71 18.01
N GLU A 114 -1.17 3.62 18.96
CA GLU A 114 -2.16 4.24 19.85
C GLU A 114 -1.80 5.71 20.09
N GLU A 115 -2.78 6.53 20.42
CA GLU A 115 -2.55 7.93 20.83
C GLU A 115 -1.68 7.95 22.09
N PRO A 116 -0.56 8.73 22.11
CA PRO A 116 0.28 8.83 23.30
C PRO A 116 -0.46 9.42 24.50
N GLU A 117 -0.43 8.74 25.62
CA GLU A 117 -0.95 9.24 26.91
C GLU A 117 0.18 9.90 27.71
N PHE A 118 -0.05 11.12 28.17
CA PHE A 118 0.92 11.87 28.96
C PHE A 118 0.26 12.80 29.98
N SER A 119 1.07 13.19 30.97
CA SER A 119 0.77 14.32 31.87
C SER A 119 2.07 15.06 32.17
N PHE A 120 1.99 16.38 32.34
CA PHE A 120 3.15 17.22 32.68
C PHE A 120 2.73 18.52 33.36
N ASP A 121 3.66 19.16 34.08
CA ASP A 121 3.45 20.40 34.82
C ASP A 121 4.34 21.55 34.33
N ASN A 122 5.48 21.23 33.73
CA ASN A 122 6.46 22.18 33.24
C ASN A 122 6.10 22.80 31.87
N ASP A 123 6.98 23.62 31.31
CA ASP A 123 6.69 24.38 30.08
C ASP A 123 6.84 23.52 28.82
N LEU A 124 7.67 22.48 28.90
CA LEU A 124 7.99 21.55 27.79
C LEU A 124 7.97 20.11 28.28
N LEU A 125 7.22 19.26 27.58
CA LEU A 125 7.31 17.80 27.71
C LEU A 125 8.00 17.21 26.48
N VAL A 126 9.01 16.36 26.70
CA VAL A 126 9.78 15.69 25.64
C VAL A 126 9.45 14.21 25.61
N GLY A 127 8.98 13.73 24.47
CA GLY A 127 8.78 12.31 24.20
C GLY A 127 10.11 11.61 23.94
N LEU A 128 10.40 10.57 24.71
CA LEU A 128 11.60 9.76 24.60
C LEU A 128 11.29 8.39 23.98
N SER A 129 12.27 7.83 23.32
CA SER A 129 12.24 6.44 22.85
C SER A 129 13.31 5.61 23.56
N ASN A 130 12.93 4.39 23.93
CA ASN A 130 13.84 3.31 24.32
C ASN A 130 13.70 2.07 23.40
N THR A 131 12.96 2.20 22.28
CA THR A 131 12.70 1.13 21.30
C THR A 131 13.40 1.34 19.97
N PHE A 132 13.76 2.59 19.64
CA PHE A 132 14.52 2.92 18.43
C PHE A 132 15.59 3.99 18.71
N LYS A 133 16.64 3.99 17.88
CA LYS A 133 17.76 4.91 17.99
C LYS A 133 17.36 6.30 17.52
N CYS A 134 17.53 7.30 18.37
CA CYS A 134 17.33 8.70 18.05
C CYS A 134 18.66 9.43 17.95
N ARG A 135 18.71 10.50 17.14
CA ARG A 135 19.91 11.32 16.93
C ARG A 135 20.25 12.18 18.15
N TRP A 136 19.22 12.63 18.87
CA TRP A 136 19.31 13.47 20.06
C TRP A 136 18.88 12.69 21.27
N SER A 137 19.39 13.08 22.45
CA SER A 137 19.01 12.47 23.73
C SER A 137 18.85 13.53 24.82
N LEU A 138 18.19 13.15 25.90
CA LEU A 138 18.26 13.84 27.20
C LEU A 138 19.35 13.17 28.03
N ASP A 139 20.27 13.99 28.56
CA ASP A 139 21.25 13.51 29.55
C ASP A 139 20.66 13.37 30.96
N GLU A 140 21.49 12.97 31.92
CA GLU A 140 21.08 12.81 33.34
C GLU A 140 20.64 14.12 34.00
N TYR A 141 21.05 15.27 33.44
CA TYR A 141 20.68 16.62 33.88
C TYR A 141 19.48 17.20 33.12
N LYS A 142 18.76 16.38 32.34
CA LYS A 142 17.68 16.79 31.43
C LYS A 142 18.10 17.81 30.37
N GLN A 143 19.37 17.84 29.96
CA GLN A 143 19.82 18.68 28.86
C GLN A 143 19.66 17.95 27.51
N LEU A 144 19.22 18.68 26.49
CA LEU A 144 19.14 18.17 25.12
C LEU A 144 20.56 18.15 24.50
N VAL A 145 21.11 16.95 24.34
CA VAL A 145 22.46 16.72 23.79
C VAL A 145 22.41 16.06 22.41
N ASN A 146 23.39 16.43 21.54
CA ASN A 146 23.50 15.86 20.20
C ASN A 146 24.28 14.54 20.25
N GLU A 147 23.80 13.62 21.05
CA GLU A 147 24.35 12.29 21.22
C GLU A 147 23.29 11.23 20.90
N PRO A 148 23.58 10.33 19.95
CA PRO A 148 22.63 9.28 19.60
C PRO A 148 22.39 8.32 20.80
N SER A 149 21.12 8.03 21.05
CA SER A 149 20.72 7.13 22.14
C SER A 149 19.63 6.17 21.71
N THR A 150 19.67 4.96 22.28
CA THR A 150 18.62 3.93 22.18
C THR A 150 17.84 3.77 23.48
N THR A 151 18.17 4.54 24.53
CA THR A 151 17.54 4.44 25.86
C THR A 151 16.92 5.75 26.32
N GLN A 152 17.49 6.90 25.95
CA GLN A 152 17.06 8.25 26.30
C GLN A 152 16.92 9.12 25.05
N GLY A 153 16.54 8.48 23.92
CA GLY A 153 16.48 9.16 22.63
C GLY A 153 15.28 10.09 22.52
N VAL A 154 15.50 11.32 22.02
CA VAL A 154 14.43 12.28 21.73
C VAL A 154 13.72 11.84 20.46
N ALA A 155 12.49 11.37 20.61
CA ALA A 155 11.72 10.71 19.56
C ALA A 155 11.11 11.64 18.50
N GLY A 156 11.23 12.97 18.68
CA GLY A 156 10.57 13.93 17.78
C GLY A 156 9.11 14.19 18.12
N PHE A 157 8.76 14.02 19.41
CA PHE A 157 7.47 14.33 19.99
C PHE A 157 7.65 15.30 21.15
N PHE A 158 6.94 16.42 21.10
CA PHE A 158 7.05 17.48 22.09
C PHE A 158 5.66 18.02 22.43
N VAL A 159 5.44 18.39 23.70
CA VAL A 159 4.24 19.13 24.10
C VAL A 159 4.66 20.44 24.75
N PHE A 160 4.12 21.53 24.24
CA PHE A 160 4.38 22.87 24.74
C PHE A 160 3.16 23.35 25.52
N LYS A 161 3.42 23.99 26.67
CA LYS A 161 2.38 24.59 27.49
C LYS A 161 1.70 25.78 26.82
N ASP A 162 2.48 26.54 26.04
CA ASP A 162 2.03 27.66 25.22
C ASP A 162 3.09 28.04 24.15
N LYS A 163 2.76 29.04 23.35
CA LYS A 163 3.63 29.54 22.30
C LYS A 163 4.53 30.72 22.67
N SER A 164 4.51 31.21 23.90
CA SER A 164 5.14 32.46 24.32
C SER A 164 6.64 32.57 24.03
N ARG A 165 7.35 31.44 24.04
CA ARG A 165 8.80 31.41 23.77
C ARG A 165 9.13 31.39 22.27
N PHE A 166 8.14 31.15 21.37
CA PHE A 166 8.36 31.02 19.93
C PHE A 166 8.68 32.35 19.23
N ASP A 167 8.50 33.48 19.88
CA ASP A 167 9.02 34.77 19.38
C ASP A 167 10.55 34.76 19.24
N LYS A 168 11.24 33.96 20.07
CA LYS A 168 12.69 33.77 20.05
C LYS A 168 13.16 32.75 19.00
N LEU A 169 12.23 32.08 18.29
CA LEU A 169 12.57 31.08 17.28
C LEU A 169 13.31 31.76 16.12
N SER A 170 14.58 31.45 15.97
CA SER A 170 15.34 31.77 14.75
C SER A 170 14.97 30.75 13.66
N THR A 171 14.88 31.19 12.42
CA THR A 171 14.74 30.29 11.26
C THR A 171 16.00 29.48 11.01
N ASP A 172 16.95 29.51 11.94
CA ASP A 172 18.25 28.87 11.84
C ASP A 172 18.17 27.36 12.08
N LYS A 173 17.66 26.65 11.08
CA LYS A 173 17.98 25.28 10.67
C LYS A 173 17.61 24.09 11.59
N SER A 174 17.55 24.20 12.90
CA SER A 174 17.27 23.08 13.80
C SER A 174 16.43 23.50 14.99
N LEU A 175 15.24 22.94 15.09
CA LEU A 175 14.37 23.19 16.22
C LEU A 175 15.05 22.78 17.55
N VAL A 176 15.62 21.58 17.62
CA VAL A 176 16.24 21.06 18.85
C VAL A 176 17.50 21.85 19.20
N ARG A 177 18.43 22.00 18.25
CA ARG A 177 19.71 22.65 18.50
C ARG A 177 19.60 24.17 18.65
N GLY A 178 18.80 24.80 17.80
CA GLY A 178 18.75 26.27 17.71
C GLY A 178 17.61 26.91 18.51
N PHE A 179 16.76 26.13 19.16
CA PHE A 179 15.64 26.65 19.91
C PHE A 179 15.39 25.91 21.22
N LEU A 180 15.05 24.62 21.20
CA LEU A 180 14.65 23.92 22.42
C LEU A 180 15.75 23.93 23.48
N ARG A 181 16.99 23.64 23.09
CA ARG A 181 18.14 23.66 24.00
C ARG A 181 18.39 25.05 24.62
N ASP A 182 18.21 26.11 23.82
CA ASP A 182 18.62 27.47 24.23
C ASP A 182 17.46 28.24 24.91
N CYS A 183 16.20 27.81 24.72
CA CYS A 183 15.01 28.49 25.26
C CYS A 183 14.35 27.78 26.44
N TYR A 184 14.69 26.50 26.69
CA TYR A 184 14.15 25.73 27.81
C TYR A 184 15.27 25.22 28.70
N SER A 185 15.30 25.68 29.94
CA SER A 185 16.22 25.18 30.95
C SER A 185 15.76 23.81 31.49
N PRO A 186 16.67 22.97 31.95
CA PRO A 186 16.36 21.61 32.41
C PRO A 186 15.22 21.47 33.41
N GLU A 187 15.12 22.46 34.34
CA GLU A 187 14.05 22.51 35.35
C GLU A 187 12.66 22.72 34.75
N ASN A 188 12.57 23.26 33.53
CA ASN A 188 11.30 23.51 32.82
C ASN A 188 10.96 22.39 31.82
N ILE A 189 11.71 21.26 31.85
CA ILE A 189 11.53 20.12 30.95
C ILE A 189 11.05 18.91 31.74
N ASP A 190 9.91 18.36 31.30
CA ASP A 190 9.47 17.02 31.66
C ASP A 190 9.75 16.05 30.52
N SER A 191 9.76 14.77 30.82
CA SER A 191 9.93 13.73 29.81
C SER A 191 9.08 12.50 30.13
N PHE A 192 8.69 11.77 29.07
CA PHE A 192 8.00 10.50 29.18
C PHE A 192 8.41 9.58 28.02
N TYR A 193 8.28 8.28 28.20
CA TYR A 193 8.55 7.31 27.12
C TYR A 193 7.32 7.13 26.24
N LEU A 194 7.51 7.33 24.93
CA LEU A 194 6.50 6.97 23.93
C LEU A 194 6.37 5.43 23.88
N LYS A 195 5.17 4.96 24.12
CA LYS A 195 4.79 3.56 23.99
C LYS A 195 4.07 3.35 22.67
N LYS A 196 4.11 2.13 22.13
CA LYS A 196 3.36 1.74 20.93
C LYS A 196 3.54 2.74 19.77
N SER A 197 4.79 3.12 19.55
CA SER A 197 5.20 3.98 18.44
C SER A 197 6.58 3.59 17.93
N PHE A 198 6.84 3.86 16.66
CA PHE A 198 8.14 3.63 16.04
C PHE A 198 8.43 4.66 14.95
N GLU A 199 9.71 4.87 14.66
CA GLU A 199 10.16 5.83 13.64
C GLU A 199 10.46 5.10 12.33
N VAL A 200 9.99 5.66 11.21
CA VAL A 200 10.22 5.17 9.86
C VAL A 200 11.01 6.22 9.06
N GLY A 201 12.26 6.44 9.50
CA GLY A 201 13.11 7.49 8.97
C GLY A 201 14.07 7.04 7.88
N GLU A 202 14.31 5.75 7.73
CA GLU A 202 15.37 5.17 6.90
C GLU A 202 14.88 3.99 6.09
N LYS A 203 15.49 3.78 4.91
CA LYS A 203 15.12 2.73 3.96
C LYS A 203 15.19 1.34 4.59
N GLU A 204 16.28 1.05 5.31
CA GLU A 204 16.53 -0.26 5.93
C GLU A 204 15.44 -0.64 6.93
N LYS A 205 15.03 0.31 7.77
CA LYS A 205 13.92 0.11 8.73
C LYS A 205 12.59 -0.13 8.03
N TYR A 206 12.31 0.65 6.98
CA TYR A 206 11.09 0.48 6.20
C TYR A 206 11.05 -0.90 5.52
N GLU A 207 12.15 -1.33 4.91
CA GLU A 207 12.26 -2.65 4.29
C GLU A 207 12.18 -3.79 5.32
N GLU A 208 12.64 -3.57 6.56
CA GLU A 208 12.44 -4.52 7.66
C GLU A 208 10.96 -4.66 8.02
N ILE A 209 10.23 -3.55 8.12
CA ILE A 209 8.77 -3.56 8.34
C ILE A 209 8.07 -4.32 7.21
N LEU A 210 8.44 -4.06 5.94
CA LEU A 210 7.88 -4.75 4.79
C LEU A 210 8.14 -6.26 4.79
N ARG A 211 9.35 -6.70 5.22
CA ARG A 211 9.69 -8.13 5.35
C ARG A 211 8.91 -8.83 6.46
N ASN A 212 8.66 -8.12 7.56
CA ASN A 212 7.93 -8.65 8.71
C ASN A 212 6.40 -8.52 8.57
N LYS A 213 5.94 -7.87 7.48
CA LYS A 213 4.51 -7.75 7.21
C LYS A 213 3.92 -9.13 6.97
N VAL A 214 2.96 -9.51 7.80
CA VAL A 214 2.22 -10.77 7.61
C VAL A 214 1.37 -10.67 6.35
N THR A 215 1.43 -11.69 5.50
CA THR A 215 0.83 -11.68 4.14
C THR A 215 -0.69 -11.79 4.13
N HIS A 216 -1.35 -12.02 5.27
CA HIS A 216 -2.81 -12.05 5.29
C HIS A 216 -3.43 -10.64 5.22
N ARG A 217 -4.65 -10.55 4.70
CA ARG A 217 -5.40 -9.30 4.59
C ARG A 217 -5.61 -8.69 5.98
N PHE A 218 -5.47 -7.38 6.11
CA PHE A 218 -5.53 -6.64 7.38
C PHE A 218 -6.84 -6.81 8.17
N PHE A 219 -7.92 -7.21 7.52
CA PHE A 219 -9.21 -7.48 8.14
C PHE A 219 -9.39 -8.95 8.58
N ASN A 220 -8.39 -9.81 8.36
CA ASN A 220 -8.42 -11.20 8.78
C ASN A 220 -7.46 -11.43 9.95
N LYS A 221 -7.93 -12.15 10.94
CA LYS A 221 -7.10 -12.79 11.96
C LYS A 221 -6.89 -14.24 11.54
N VAL A 222 -5.63 -14.63 11.38
CA VAL A 222 -5.24 -16.00 11.05
C VAL A 222 -4.45 -16.58 12.22
N VAL A 223 -4.88 -17.72 12.73
CA VAL A 223 -4.21 -18.44 13.82
C VAL A 223 -3.88 -19.84 13.34
N ILE A 224 -2.64 -20.26 13.53
CA ILE A 224 -2.16 -21.60 13.17
C ILE A 224 -1.96 -22.39 14.46
N GLU A 225 -2.68 -23.49 14.60
CA GLU A 225 -2.58 -24.39 15.76
C GLU A 225 -2.38 -25.83 15.27
N GLY A 226 -1.15 -26.32 15.36
CA GLY A 226 -0.77 -27.65 14.87
C GLY A 226 -0.96 -27.77 13.35
N ASP A 227 -1.85 -28.68 12.94
CA ASP A 227 -2.20 -28.97 11.56
C ASP A 227 -3.40 -28.18 11.04
N LYS A 228 -3.88 -27.18 11.78
CA LYS A 228 -5.08 -26.39 11.46
C LYS A 228 -4.78 -24.91 11.35
N VAL A 229 -5.53 -24.28 10.46
CA VAL A 229 -5.58 -22.82 10.27
C VAL A 229 -6.99 -22.34 10.60
N TYR A 230 -7.07 -21.40 11.52
CA TYR A 230 -8.29 -20.71 11.91
C TYR A 230 -8.28 -19.32 11.27
N LYS A 231 -9.35 -18.98 10.57
CA LYS A 231 -9.48 -17.68 9.91
C LYS A 231 -10.76 -16.99 10.30
N GLU A 232 -10.66 -15.76 10.76
CA GLU A 232 -11.76 -14.94 11.25
C GLU A 232 -11.66 -13.53 10.68
N CYS A 233 -12.81 -12.94 10.28
CA CYS A 233 -12.88 -11.53 9.94
C CYS A 233 -12.97 -10.71 11.24
N ILE A 234 -12.10 -9.71 11.41
CA ILE A 234 -12.07 -8.85 12.60
C ILE A 234 -12.66 -7.46 12.36
N LEU A 235 -13.03 -7.13 11.12
CA LEU A 235 -13.63 -5.86 10.73
C LEU A 235 -14.99 -6.10 10.05
N PRO A 236 -16.11 -5.71 10.69
CA PRO A 236 -17.46 -6.00 10.19
C PRO A 236 -17.75 -5.51 8.76
N GLU A 237 -17.12 -4.43 8.33
CA GLU A 237 -17.26 -3.91 6.97
C GLU A 237 -16.74 -4.86 5.87
N TYR A 238 -15.98 -5.89 6.24
CA TYR A 238 -15.45 -6.92 5.33
C TYR A 238 -16.12 -8.30 5.48
N ASP A 239 -17.17 -8.40 6.31
CA ASP A 239 -17.90 -9.67 6.52
C ASP A 239 -18.43 -10.25 5.21
N ASP A 240 -18.90 -9.43 4.26
CA ASP A 240 -19.36 -9.90 2.95
C ASP A 240 -18.25 -10.58 2.14
N VAL A 241 -17.01 -10.08 2.23
CA VAL A 241 -15.84 -10.68 1.56
C VAL A 241 -15.51 -12.04 2.19
N HIS A 242 -15.52 -12.11 3.52
CA HIS A 242 -15.27 -13.34 4.25
C HIS A 242 -16.38 -14.38 4.04
N GLN A 243 -17.65 -13.95 3.94
CA GLN A 243 -18.76 -14.84 3.66
C GLN A 243 -18.67 -15.43 2.24
N LYS A 244 -18.24 -14.67 1.23
CA LYS A 244 -17.99 -15.18 -0.13
C LYS A 244 -16.91 -16.26 -0.15
N GLU A 245 -15.85 -16.09 0.64
CA GLU A 245 -14.80 -17.09 0.81
C GLU A 245 -15.36 -18.39 1.42
N LYS A 246 -16.17 -18.29 2.49
CA LYS A 246 -16.84 -19.44 3.13
C LYS A 246 -17.78 -20.15 2.18
N ASP A 247 -18.64 -19.40 1.47
CA ASP A 247 -19.59 -19.93 0.49
C ASP A 247 -18.85 -20.70 -0.62
N TRP A 248 -17.69 -20.20 -1.04
CA TRP A 248 -16.86 -20.85 -2.05
C TRP A 248 -16.27 -22.16 -1.53
N TYR A 249 -15.66 -22.18 -0.35
CA TYR A 249 -15.10 -23.40 0.23
C TYR A 249 -16.20 -24.45 0.48
N ASP A 250 -17.35 -24.05 1.00
CA ASP A 250 -18.48 -24.98 1.20
C ASP A 250 -18.94 -25.60 -0.12
N PHE A 251 -18.98 -24.81 -1.20
CA PHE A 251 -19.39 -25.28 -2.52
C PHE A 251 -18.40 -26.26 -3.16
N VAL A 252 -17.08 -25.99 -3.08
CA VAL A 252 -16.06 -26.82 -3.75
C VAL A 252 -15.64 -28.02 -2.92
N ASN A 253 -15.90 -28.01 -1.63
CA ASN A 253 -15.53 -29.09 -0.71
C ASN A 253 -16.06 -30.45 -1.17
N GLY A 254 -15.18 -31.43 -1.31
CA GLY A 254 -15.51 -32.77 -1.82
C GLY A 254 -15.78 -32.86 -3.32
N LYS A 255 -15.61 -31.76 -4.07
CA LYS A 255 -15.72 -31.70 -5.54
C LYS A 255 -14.38 -31.35 -6.21
N TYR A 256 -13.43 -30.85 -5.43
CA TYR A 256 -12.16 -30.38 -5.89
C TYR A 256 -11.08 -30.62 -4.83
N ASP A 257 -9.93 -31.16 -5.21
CA ASP A 257 -8.97 -31.77 -4.29
C ASP A 257 -7.77 -30.87 -3.95
N THR A 258 -7.43 -29.88 -4.80
CA THR A 258 -6.25 -29.03 -4.59
C THR A 258 -6.58 -27.75 -3.79
N ILE A 259 -7.34 -27.92 -2.72
CA ILE A 259 -7.60 -26.94 -1.67
C ILE A 259 -7.32 -27.57 -0.30
N PRO A 260 -7.03 -26.76 0.74
CA PRO A 260 -6.98 -27.29 2.10
C PRO A 260 -8.27 -28.02 2.46
N LYS A 261 -8.18 -29.14 3.15
CA LYS A 261 -9.35 -29.84 3.69
C LYS A 261 -10.10 -28.93 4.64
N ILE A 262 -11.38 -28.73 4.40
CA ILE A 262 -12.23 -27.86 5.23
C ILE A 262 -12.81 -28.68 6.38
N HIS A 263 -12.49 -28.27 7.62
CA HIS A 263 -13.01 -28.89 8.84
C HIS A 263 -14.30 -28.21 9.29
N SER A 264 -14.43 -26.90 9.09
CA SER A 264 -15.62 -26.11 9.39
C SER A 264 -15.61 -24.82 8.56
N VAL A 265 -16.78 -24.31 8.20
CA VAL A 265 -16.94 -23.00 7.56
C VAL A 265 -17.40 -21.92 8.55
N ASN A 266 -17.87 -22.29 9.76
CA ASN A 266 -18.31 -21.37 10.80
C ASN A 266 -17.89 -21.89 12.20
N PRO A 267 -16.77 -21.42 12.77
CA PRO A 267 -15.72 -20.57 12.16
C PRO A 267 -15.03 -21.27 10.98
N LEU A 268 -14.35 -20.50 10.13
CA LEU A 268 -13.59 -21.11 9.04
C LEU A 268 -12.33 -21.77 9.60
N VAL A 269 -12.29 -23.11 9.52
CA VAL A 269 -11.18 -23.95 9.98
C VAL A 269 -10.77 -24.89 8.85
N MET A 270 -9.52 -24.85 8.47
CA MET A 270 -8.98 -25.64 7.38
C MET A 270 -7.66 -26.33 7.77
N GLU A 271 -7.27 -27.32 7.00
CA GLU A 271 -5.98 -27.97 7.08
C GLU A 271 -4.84 -26.97 6.82
N ARG A 272 -3.75 -27.11 7.55
CA ARG A 272 -2.52 -26.38 7.27
C ARG A 272 -1.76 -27.06 6.14
N ILE A 273 -1.60 -26.39 5.02
CA ILE A 273 -0.74 -26.84 3.93
C ILE A 273 0.70 -26.43 4.22
N GLU A 274 1.61 -27.39 4.29
CA GLU A 274 3.04 -27.15 4.38
C GLU A 274 3.59 -26.88 2.98
N GLY A 275 3.76 -25.60 2.63
CA GLY A 275 4.19 -25.16 1.32
C GLY A 275 4.80 -23.77 1.35
N LYS A 276 5.32 -23.34 0.20
CA LYS A 276 5.86 -22.01 -0.05
C LYS A 276 5.08 -21.36 -1.18
N HIS A 277 5.08 -20.04 -1.22
CA HIS A 277 4.59 -19.33 -2.40
C HIS A 277 5.51 -19.57 -3.60
N ALA A 278 4.95 -19.61 -4.81
CA ALA A 278 5.71 -19.92 -6.02
C ALA A 278 6.92 -18.99 -6.22
N TRP A 279 6.79 -17.68 -5.90
CA TRP A 279 7.92 -16.74 -6.04
C TRP A 279 9.10 -16.98 -5.06
N GLU A 280 8.93 -17.85 -4.07
CA GLU A 280 9.97 -18.24 -3.10
C GLU A 280 10.75 -19.48 -3.57
N ILE A 281 10.37 -20.05 -4.74
CA ILE A 281 10.91 -21.30 -5.24
C ILE A 281 11.68 -21.04 -6.53
N ASP A 282 12.97 -21.32 -6.50
CA ASP A 282 13.85 -21.15 -7.66
C ASP A 282 13.98 -22.40 -8.52
N GLU A 283 13.62 -23.56 -7.99
CA GLU A 283 13.72 -24.86 -8.65
C GLU A 283 12.37 -25.34 -9.20
N ASN A 284 12.39 -26.25 -10.16
CA ASN A 284 11.20 -26.93 -10.71
C ASN A 284 10.10 -26.01 -11.28
N LYS A 285 10.44 -24.77 -11.67
CA LYS A 285 9.47 -23.77 -12.15
C LYS A 285 8.57 -24.29 -13.28
N SER A 286 9.12 -25.03 -14.24
CA SER A 286 8.32 -25.63 -15.31
C SER A 286 7.28 -26.61 -14.79
N THR A 287 7.63 -27.45 -13.83
CA THR A 287 6.70 -28.40 -13.18
C THR A 287 5.61 -27.65 -12.43
N ILE A 288 5.99 -26.63 -11.65
CA ILE A 288 5.05 -25.80 -10.89
C ILE A 288 4.03 -25.12 -11.82
N ILE A 289 4.49 -24.55 -12.96
CA ILE A 289 3.60 -23.92 -13.94
C ILE A 289 2.60 -24.93 -14.53
N ASN A 290 3.07 -26.13 -14.91
CA ASN A 290 2.17 -27.16 -15.45
C ASN A 290 1.16 -27.63 -14.39
N ASN A 291 1.60 -27.88 -13.15
CA ASN A 291 0.71 -28.25 -12.06
C ASN A 291 -0.29 -27.14 -11.74
N PHE A 292 0.11 -25.87 -11.85
CA PHE A 292 -0.81 -24.75 -11.69
C PHE A 292 -1.87 -24.72 -12.78
N CYS A 293 -1.48 -24.96 -14.04
CA CYS A 293 -2.40 -25.08 -15.16
C CYS A 293 -3.41 -26.21 -14.92
N ASP A 294 -2.93 -27.41 -14.50
CA ASP A 294 -3.77 -28.57 -14.20
C ASP A 294 -4.75 -28.26 -13.06
N THR A 295 -4.29 -27.54 -12.03
CA THR A 295 -5.09 -27.09 -10.89
C THR A 295 -6.23 -26.17 -11.33
N LEU A 296 -5.98 -25.20 -12.23
CA LEU A 296 -7.02 -24.32 -12.75
C LEU A 296 -7.99 -25.04 -13.67
N ASP A 297 -7.50 -25.92 -14.57
CA ASP A 297 -8.37 -26.73 -15.45
C ASP A 297 -9.32 -27.61 -14.64
N ALA A 298 -8.81 -28.26 -13.59
CA ALA A 298 -9.61 -29.08 -12.68
C ALA A 298 -10.68 -28.23 -11.96
N LEU A 299 -10.32 -27.06 -11.42
CA LEU A 299 -11.28 -26.16 -10.78
C LEU A 299 -12.39 -25.72 -11.74
N HIS A 300 -12.01 -25.27 -12.94
CA HIS A 300 -12.97 -24.78 -13.94
C HIS A 300 -13.90 -25.88 -14.46
N SER A 301 -13.53 -27.17 -14.30
CA SER A 301 -14.39 -28.33 -14.66
C SER A 301 -15.47 -28.67 -13.63
N VAL A 302 -15.40 -28.14 -12.40
CA VAL A 302 -16.33 -28.47 -11.29
C VAL A 302 -17.77 -28.09 -11.61
N GLY A 303 -18.00 -27.05 -12.41
CA GLY A 303 -19.33 -26.65 -12.81
C GLY A 303 -19.39 -25.44 -13.71
N THR A 304 -20.52 -25.25 -14.35
CA THR A 304 -20.78 -24.13 -15.27
C THR A 304 -22.13 -23.49 -15.02
N MET A 305 -22.26 -22.22 -15.39
CA MET A 305 -23.53 -21.51 -15.45
C MET A 305 -23.56 -20.58 -16.68
N LYS A 306 -24.75 -20.06 -17.03
CA LYS A 306 -24.87 -19.09 -18.11
C LYS A 306 -24.11 -17.82 -17.77
N GLY A 307 -23.20 -17.39 -18.63
CA GLY A 307 -22.44 -16.15 -18.49
C GLY A 307 -23.23 -14.91 -18.90
N SER A 308 -22.63 -13.74 -18.69
CA SER A 308 -23.19 -12.45 -19.03
C SER A 308 -22.13 -11.53 -19.60
N ARG A 309 -22.34 -11.03 -20.83
CA ARG A 309 -21.50 -10.02 -21.46
C ARG A 309 -21.45 -8.72 -20.63
N GLY A 310 -22.61 -8.31 -20.10
CA GLY A 310 -22.71 -7.10 -19.29
C GLY A 310 -21.87 -7.19 -18.01
N GLU A 311 -21.84 -8.36 -17.37
CA GLU A 311 -21.01 -8.57 -16.18
C GLU A 311 -19.51 -8.57 -16.52
N ARG A 312 -19.11 -9.18 -17.65
CA ARG A 312 -17.72 -9.07 -18.15
C ARG A 312 -17.31 -7.62 -18.41
N MET A 313 -18.16 -6.86 -19.09
CA MET A 313 -17.92 -5.42 -19.30
C MET A 313 -17.79 -4.66 -17.99
N SER A 314 -18.63 -4.96 -17.01
CA SER A 314 -18.55 -4.35 -15.68
C SER A 314 -17.20 -4.63 -15.01
N VAL A 315 -16.71 -5.89 -15.05
CA VAL A 315 -15.46 -6.29 -14.41
C VAL A 315 -14.23 -5.78 -15.17
N TYR A 316 -14.22 -5.89 -16.52
CA TYR A 316 -13.04 -5.58 -17.31
C TYR A 316 -12.91 -4.10 -17.68
N PHE A 317 -14.02 -3.42 -17.92
CA PHE A 317 -14.02 -2.01 -18.33
C PHE A 317 -14.46 -1.07 -17.21
N SER A 318 -15.73 -1.16 -16.76
CA SER A 318 -16.28 -0.16 -15.82
C SER A 318 -15.49 -0.05 -14.54
N LYS A 319 -15.16 -1.19 -13.93
CA LYS A 319 -14.34 -1.24 -12.71
C LYS A 319 -12.96 -0.65 -12.92
N SER A 320 -12.31 -0.91 -14.06
CA SER A 320 -10.99 -0.36 -14.37
C SER A 320 -11.06 1.16 -14.50
N TRP A 321 -12.08 1.67 -15.20
CA TRP A 321 -12.34 3.08 -15.35
C TRP A 321 -12.60 3.78 -14.00
N GLU A 322 -13.53 3.25 -13.20
CA GLU A 322 -13.85 3.78 -11.87
C GLU A 322 -12.62 3.87 -10.97
N ARG A 323 -11.80 2.80 -10.95
CA ARG A 323 -10.60 2.73 -10.13
C ARG A 323 -9.52 3.72 -10.56
N VAL A 324 -9.36 3.96 -11.85
CA VAL A 324 -8.42 4.98 -12.35
C VAL A 324 -8.93 6.38 -12.01
N CYS A 325 -10.23 6.65 -12.15
CA CYS A 325 -10.83 7.94 -11.80
C CYS A 325 -10.66 8.27 -10.30
N GLU A 326 -10.68 7.29 -9.41
CA GLU A 326 -10.45 7.51 -7.98
C GLU A 326 -9.10 8.20 -7.67
N VAL A 327 -8.08 7.97 -8.51
CA VAL A 327 -6.70 8.43 -8.28
C VAL A 327 -6.16 9.33 -9.38
N GLU A 328 -6.99 9.78 -10.32
CA GLU A 328 -6.57 10.52 -11.51
C GLU A 328 -5.70 11.74 -11.19
N THR A 329 -6.01 12.46 -10.11
CA THR A 329 -5.26 13.65 -9.69
C THR A 329 -3.84 13.35 -9.22
N MET A 330 -3.55 12.08 -8.89
CA MET A 330 -2.26 11.64 -8.37
C MET A 330 -1.35 11.04 -9.45
N ILE A 331 -1.88 10.81 -10.67
CA ILE A 331 -1.13 10.17 -11.75
C ILE A 331 -0.63 11.23 -12.74
N PRO A 332 0.68 11.46 -12.83
CA PRO A 332 1.25 12.37 -13.82
C PRO A 332 0.87 11.95 -15.24
N TYR A 333 0.65 12.91 -16.11
CA TYR A 333 0.34 12.70 -17.54
C TYR A 333 -0.90 11.84 -17.85
N ILE A 334 -1.80 11.64 -16.89
CA ILE A 334 -3.04 10.86 -17.12
C ILE A 334 -3.88 11.43 -18.27
N ASN A 335 -3.83 12.73 -18.52
CA ASN A 335 -4.55 13.41 -19.59
C ASN A 335 -3.71 13.58 -20.88
N SER A 336 -2.53 12.98 -20.97
CA SER A 336 -1.73 12.99 -22.19
C SER A 336 -2.23 11.93 -23.17
N PRO A 337 -2.33 12.22 -24.49
CA PRO A 337 -2.83 11.24 -25.48
C PRO A 337 -1.92 10.01 -25.61
N ALA A 338 -0.63 10.20 -25.37
CA ALA A 338 0.36 9.14 -25.33
C ALA A 338 1.39 9.41 -24.21
N ILE A 339 1.94 8.33 -23.67
CA ILE A 339 2.97 8.35 -22.64
C ILE A 339 4.08 7.41 -23.08
N LYS A 340 5.33 7.87 -23.01
CA LYS A 340 6.49 7.02 -23.31
C LYS A 340 6.83 6.20 -22.06
N ILE A 341 6.66 4.89 -22.14
CA ILE A 341 6.91 3.95 -21.03
C ILE A 341 8.09 3.06 -21.39
N ASN A 342 9.15 3.07 -20.62
CA ASN A 342 10.40 2.33 -20.89
C ASN A 342 10.93 2.53 -22.33
N GLY A 343 10.80 3.76 -22.86
CA GLY A 343 11.24 4.11 -24.20
C GLY A 343 10.23 3.84 -25.31
N ILE A 344 9.09 3.18 -25.03
CA ILE A 344 8.04 2.84 -25.99
C ILE A 344 6.89 3.85 -25.86
N SER A 345 6.47 4.44 -26.99
CA SER A 345 5.30 5.35 -27.02
C SER A 345 4.02 4.53 -26.92
N CYS A 346 3.30 4.69 -25.83
CA CYS A 346 2.06 3.98 -25.52
C CYS A 346 0.88 4.94 -25.62
N ARG A 347 -0.19 4.52 -26.32
CA ARG A 347 -1.47 5.23 -26.31
C ARG A 347 -2.06 5.15 -24.91
N ASN A 348 -2.61 6.24 -24.44
CA ASN A 348 -3.25 6.28 -23.12
C ASN A 348 -4.70 5.78 -23.21
N PRO A 349 -5.10 4.70 -22.49
CA PRO A 349 -6.45 4.16 -22.53
C PRO A 349 -7.49 5.15 -22.01
N ILE A 350 -7.10 6.02 -21.07
CA ILE A 350 -8.02 7.01 -20.48
C ILE A 350 -8.33 8.14 -21.48
N TYR A 351 -7.32 8.58 -22.21
CA TYR A 351 -7.51 9.57 -23.29
C TYR A 351 -8.27 8.98 -24.48
N ASN A 352 -8.11 7.67 -24.74
CA ASN A 352 -8.74 6.94 -25.84
C ASN A 352 -9.86 6.01 -25.32
N LEU A 353 -10.72 6.52 -24.45
CA LEU A 353 -11.69 5.71 -23.70
C LEU A 353 -12.62 4.90 -24.58
N SER A 354 -13.10 5.47 -25.70
CA SER A 354 -13.97 4.74 -26.64
C SER A 354 -13.28 3.53 -27.27
N VAL A 355 -11.99 3.66 -27.60
CA VAL A 355 -11.21 2.52 -28.13
C VAL A 355 -10.98 1.47 -27.06
N PHE A 356 -10.78 1.89 -25.80
CA PHE A 356 -10.67 0.98 -24.67
C PHE A 356 -11.98 0.20 -24.47
N GLU A 357 -13.11 0.88 -24.48
CA GLU A 357 -14.45 0.27 -24.37
C GLU A 357 -14.73 -0.71 -25.52
N ASP A 358 -14.43 -0.32 -26.76
CA ASP A 358 -14.61 -1.18 -27.94
C ASP A 358 -13.81 -2.48 -27.84
N LEU A 359 -12.54 -2.40 -27.44
CA LEU A 359 -11.69 -3.57 -27.27
C LEU A 359 -12.19 -4.49 -26.16
N MET A 360 -12.63 -3.94 -25.02
CA MET A 360 -13.21 -4.72 -23.92
C MET A 360 -14.55 -5.36 -24.34
N THR A 361 -15.32 -4.66 -25.20
CA THR A 361 -16.56 -5.18 -25.79
C THR A 361 -16.30 -6.38 -26.69
N VAL A 362 -15.22 -6.34 -27.50
CA VAL A 362 -14.83 -7.44 -28.41
C VAL A 362 -14.49 -8.71 -27.63
N ILE A 363 -13.79 -8.59 -26.52
CA ILE A 363 -13.42 -9.76 -25.69
C ILE A 363 -14.50 -10.20 -24.69
N SER A 364 -15.60 -9.45 -24.58
CA SER A 364 -16.71 -9.77 -23.67
C SER A 364 -17.80 -10.55 -24.41
N HIS A 365 -17.78 -11.88 -24.29
CA HIS A 365 -18.73 -12.80 -24.91
C HIS A 365 -19.83 -13.21 -23.93
N ASP A 366 -20.91 -13.85 -24.43
CA ASP A 366 -22.00 -14.44 -23.62
C ASP A 366 -21.75 -15.92 -23.34
N ASP A 367 -20.50 -16.36 -23.34
CA ASP A 367 -20.10 -17.73 -23.01
C ASP A 367 -20.47 -18.11 -21.56
N ASN A 368 -20.47 -19.40 -21.29
CA ASN A 368 -20.68 -19.88 -19.94
C ASN A 368 -19.58 -19.39 -18.98
N TYR A 369 -19.98 -19.20 -17.75
CA TYR A 369 -19.09 -19.08 -16.61
C TYR A 369 -18.72 -20.45 -16.06
N ASN A 370 -17.54 -20.54 -15.48
CA ASN A 370 -17.05 -21.71 -14.76
C ASN A 370 -16.95 -21.41 -13.26
N VAL A 371 -16.78 -22.42 -12.45
CA VAL A 371 -16.33 -22.21 -11.06
C VAL A 371 -14.95 -21.59 -11.12
N ILE A 372 -14.74 -20.46 -10.44
CA ILE A 372 -13.47 -19.73 -10.43
C ILE A 372 -12.98 -19.53 -9.00
N HIS A 373 -11.68 -19.37 -8.84
CA HIS A 373 -11.07 -18.89 -7.61
C HIS A 373 -11.27 -17.37 -7.43
N GLY A 374 -11.18 -16.63 -8.53
CA GLY A 374 -11.34 -15.19 -8.59
C GLY A 374 -10.10 -14.37 -8.22
N ASP A 375 -9.04 -15.01 -7.73
CA ASP A 375 -7.74 -14.37 -7.46
C ASP A 375 -6.59 -15.39 -7.31
N PRO A 376 -6.35 -16.30 -8.29
CA PRO A 376 -5.29 -17.31 -8.18
C PRO A 376 -3.92 -16.71 -8.54
N SER A 377 -3.50 -15.70 -7.76
CA SER A 377 -2.15 -15.15 -7.79
C SER A 377 -1.20 -16.05 -7.00
N PHE A 378 0.09 -15.88 -7.16
CA PHE A 378 1.07 -16.62 -6.36
C PHE A 378 0.93 -16.38 -4.87
N SER A 379 0.46 -15.20 -4.44
CA SER A 379 0.18 -14.89 -3.03
C SER A 379 -1.01 -15.68 -2.46
N ASN A 380 -1.89 -16.19 -3.31
CA ASN A 380 -3.05 -16.98 -2.91
C ASN A 380 -2.90 -18.47 -3.28
N THR A 381 -1.65 -18.93 -3.41
CA THR A 381 -1.32 -20.32 -3.69
C THR A 381 -0.13 -20.77 -2.86
N LEU A 382 -0.11 -22.05 -2.53
CA LEU A 382 1.02 -22.70 -1.89
C LEU A 382 1.49 -23.87 -2.77
N VAL A 383 2.79 -24.07 -2.83
CA VAL A 383 3.43 -25.18 -3.51
C VAL A 383 4.07 -26.06 -2.45
N ASP A 384 3.66 -27.32 -2.38
CA ASP A 384 4.19 -28.30 -1.42
C ASP A 384 5.53 -28.90 -1.90
N LYS A 385 6.12 -29.75 -1.08
CA LYS A 385 7.40 -30.43 -1.37
C LYS A 385 7.38 -31.32 -2.62
N ASP A 386 6.19 -31.75 -3.05
CA ASP A 386 5.99 -32.60 -4.23
C ASP A 386 5.62 -31.77 -5.47
N ASN A 387 5.71 -30.44 -5.39
CA ASN A 387 5.33 -29.43 -6.37
C ASN A 387 3.83 -29.39 -6.69
N ASN A 388 2.96 -29.94 -5.84
CA ASN A 388 1.52 -29.74 -5.99
C ASN A 388 1.15 -28.30 -5.65
N VAL A 389 0.23 -27.73 -6.43
CA VAL A 389 -0.25 -26.35 -6.24
C VAL A 389 -1.59 -26.37 -5.52
N TRP A 390 -1.64 -25.71 -4.37
CA TRP A 390 -2.81 -25.60 -3.50
C TRP A 390 -3.39 -24.19 -3.59
N LEU A 391 -4.69 -24.07 -3.89
CA LEU A 391 -5.39 -22.79 -3.91
C LEU A 391 -5.88 -22.43 -2.51
N ILE A 392 -5.56 -21.20 -2.08
CA ILE A 392 -5.98 -20.62 -0.80
C ILE A 392 -6.56 -19.21 -1.01
N ASP A 393 -7.31 -18.71 -0.04
CA ASP A 393 -7.84 -17.33 -0.06
C ASP A 393 -8.69 -16.98 -1.30
N PRO A 394 -9.66 -17.83 -1.72
CA PRO A 394 -10.48 -17.54 -2.87
C PRO A 394 -11.25 -16.23 -2.68
N ARG A 395 -11.38 -15.46 -3.77
CA ARG A 395 -12.31 -14.35 -3.80
C ARG A 395 -13.75 -14.82 -3.93
N GLY A 396 -13.96 -15.97 -4.58
CA GLY A 396 -15.24 -16.63 -4.74
C GLY A 396 -16.31 -15.79 -5.46
N SER A 397 -15.89 -14.83 -6.31
CA SER A 397 -16.83 -13.96 -7.03
C SER A 397 -16.24 -13.31 -8.27
N PHE A 398 -17.10 -13.03 -9.25
CA PHE A 398 -16.82 -12.28 -10.46
C PHE A 398 -17.90 -11.19 -10.63
N GLY A 399 -17.56 -9.95 -10.33
CA GLY A 399 -18.55 -8.88 -10.26
C GLY A 399 -19.63 -9.17 -9.22
N LYS A 400 -20.88 -9.32 -9.68
CA LYS A 400 -22.03 -9.66 -8.84
C LYS A 400 -22.27 -11.17 -8.70
N THR A 401 -21.60 -11.99 -9.52
CA THR A 401 -21.76 -13.44 -9.52
C THR A 401 -20.88 -14.07 -8.45
N LYS A 402 -21.46 -14.96 -7.62
CA LYS A 402 -20.72 -15.75 -6.62
C LYS A 402 -20.33 -17.11 -7.22
N ILE A 403 -19.17 -17.62 -6.81
CA ILE A 403 -18.61 -18.93 -7.18
C ILE A 403 -18.25 -19.06 -8.66
N TYR A 404 -19.13 -18.59 -9.53
CA TYR A 404 -18.98 -18.68 -10.97
C TYR A 404 -18.49 -17.36 -11.58
N GLY A 405 -17.68 -17.46 -12.62
CA GLY A 405 -17.18 -16.31 -13.35
C GLY A 405 -16.51 -16.69 -14.66
N ASP A 406 -15.95 -15.71 -15.32
CA ASP A 406 -15.17 -15.93 -16.54
C ASP A 406 -13.84 -16.64 -16.22
N ARG A 407 -13.65 -17.88 -16.68
CA ARG A 407 -12.41 -18.64 -16.44
C ARG A 407 -11.16 -17.89 -16.91
N ARG A 408 -11.30 -17.04 -17.95
CA ARG A 408 -10.19 -16.22 -18.48
C ARG A 408 -9.67 -15.23 -17.42
N TYR A 409 -10.52 -14.83 -16.48
CA TYR A 409 -10.10 -13.97 -15.37
C TYR A 409 -9.09 -14.68 -14.46
N ASP A 410 -9.32 -15.95 -14.12
CA ASP A 410 -8.38 -16.74 -13.31
C ASP A 410 -7.06 -16.97 -14.08
N TRP A 411 -7.14 -17.34 -15.36
CA TRP A 411 -5.94 -17.48 -16.18
C TRP A 411 -5.13 -16.17 -16.29
N ALA A 412 -5.82 -15.04 -16.44
CA ALA A 412 -5.16 -13.75 -16.49
C ALA A 412 -4.59 -13.34 -15.11
N LYS A 413 -5.20 -13.73 -14.00
CA LYS A 413 -4.67 -13.52 -12.65
C LYS A 413 -3.42 -14.36 -12.39
N PHE A 414 -3.39 -15.58 -12.86
CA PHE A 414 -2.20 -16.40 -12.81
C PHE A 414 -1.07 -15.79 -13.68
N TYR A 415 -1.38 -15.40 -14.92
CA TYR A 415 -0.44 -14.72 -15.82
C TYR A 415 0.08 -13.39 -15.24
N TYR A 416 -0.76 -12.65 -14.55
CA TYR A 416 -0.46 -11.42 -13.85
C TYR A 416 0.60 -11.59 -12.74
N SER A 417 0.60 -12.74 -12.03
CA SER A 417 1.66 -13.10 -11.09
C SER A 417 2.91 -13.63 -11.81
N ALA A 418 2.76 -14.60 -12.70
CA ALA A 418 3.89 -15.29 -13.31
C ALA A 418 4.69 -14.36 -14.26
N VAL A 419 4.00 -13.64 -15.14
CA VAL A 419 4.60 -12.79 -16.18
C VAL A 419 4.59 -11.30 -15.79
N GLY A 420 3.53 -10.86 -15.13
CA GLY A 420 3.38 -9.47 -14.71
C GLY A 420 4.13 -9.10 -13.43
N ASN A 421 4.64 -10.08 -12.69
CA ASN A 421 5.37 -9.86 -11.42
C ASN A 421 4.56 -9.08 -10.35
N TYR A 422 3.25 -9.28 -10.32
CA TYR A 422 2.37 -8.60 -9.38
C TYR A 422 2.83 -8.73 -7.92
N ASP A 423 3.26 -9.92 -7.51
CA ASP A 423 3.66 -10.20 -6.13
C ASP A 423 4.91 -9.39 -5.73
N SER A 424 5.81 -9.12 -6.69
CA SER A 424 6.95 -8.20 -6.47
C SER A 424 6.48 -6.76 -6.30
N MET A 425 5.51 -6.31 -7.09
CA MET A 425 4.91 -4.98 -6.93
C MET A 425 4.21 -4.86 -5.57
N ASN A 426 3.41 -5.85 -5.20
CA ASN A 426 2.70 -5.90 -3.91
C ASN A 426 3.68 -5.90 -2.72
N SER A 427 4.85 -6.52 -2.87
CA SER A 427 5.95 -6.52 -1.88
C SER A 427 6.85 -5.30 -1.97
N LYS A 428 6.45 -4.24 -2.69
CA LYS A 428 7.18 -2.97 -2.87
C LYS A 428 8.58 -3.11 -3.51
N LYS A 429 8.79 -4.16 -4.29
CA LYS A 429 10.05 -4.42 -5.03
C LYS A 429 9.95 -3.88 -6.46
N PHE A 430 9.64 -2.60 -6.59
CA PHE A 430 9.47 -1.89 -7.86
C PHE A 430 9.87 -0.42 -7.70
N LYS A 431 10.00 0.26 -8.83
CA LYS A 431 10.27 1.69 -8.88
C LYS A 431 9.58 2.35 -10.08
N VAL A 432 9.09 3.56 -9.88
CA VAL A 432 8.56 4.43 -10.92
C VAL A 432 9.42 5.69 -10.98
N THR A 433 9.97 5.98 -12.15
CA THR A 433 10.70 7.25 -12.38
C THR A 433 9.90 8.08 -13.38
N VAL A 434 9.35 9.20 -12.91
CA VAL A 434 8.61 10.16 -13.74
C VAL A 434 9.58 11.24 -14.22
N ARG A 435 9.53 11.57 -15.52
CA ARG A 435 10.33 12.63 -16.14
C ARG A 435 9.53 13.94 -16.22
N ASP A 436 10.18 15.05 -16.57
CA ASP A 436 9.52 16.35 -16.76
C ASP A 436 8.67 16.44 -18.05
N VAL A 437 8.66 15.39 -18.85
CA VAL A 437 7.88 15.20 -20.06
C VAL A 437 7.03 13.93 -19.92
N PRO A 438 6.01 13.66 -20.77
CA PRO A 438 5.21 12.46 -20.69
C PRO A 438 6.02 11.18 -20.96
N GLU A 439 6.96 10.90 -20.09
CA GLU A 439 7.87 9.76 -20.11
C GLU A 439 8.07 9.21 -18.71
N VAL A 440 7.95 7.89 -18.58
CA VAL A 440 8.14 7.17 -17.30
C VAL A 440 9.00 5.92 -17.52
N GLU A 441 9.74 5.57 -16.50
CA GLU A 441 10.46 4.31 -16.44
C GLU A 441 9.89 3.46 -15.30
N LEU A 442 9.59 2.19 -15.60
CA LEU A 442 9.12 1.18 -14.67
C LEU A 442 10.21 0.13 -14.49
N GLU A 443 10.58 -0.11 -13.25
CA GLU A 443 11.48 -1.17 -12.85
C GLU A 443 10.75 -2.09 -11.87
N ILE A 444 10.89 -3.42 -12.00
CA ILE A 444 10.30 -4.39 -11.08
C ILE A 444 11.23 -5.59 -10.91
N LYS A 445 11.24 -6.16 -9.70
CA LYS A 445 11.96 -7.41 -9.45
C LYS A 445 11.24 -8.55 -10.14
N THR A 446 11.95 -9.26 -11.03
CA THR A 446 11.44 -10.43 -11.72
C THR A 446 11.42 -11.66 -10.81
N ASN A 447 10.49 -12.57 -11.04
CA ASN A 447 10.31 -13.81 -10.26
C ASN A 447 10.88 -15.06 -10.98
N GLY A 448 11.28 -14.91 -12.25
CA GLY A 448 11.85 -15.99 -13.08
C GLY A 448 10.80 -16.95 -13.64
N TYR A 449 9.51 -16.60 -13.61
CA TYR A 449 8.44 -17.37 -14.26
C TYR A 449 7.99 -16.75 -15.59
N GLU A 450 8.54 -15.60 -15.98
CA GLU A 450 8.15 -14.87 -17.18
C GLU A 450 8.38 -15.70 -18.47
N GLU A 451 9.40 -16.55 -18.47
CA GLU A 451 9.74 -17.41 -19.61
C GLU A 451 8.67 -18.48 -19.92
N TYR A 452 7.82 -18.80 -18.95
CA TYR A 452 6.73 -19.78 -19.08
C TYR A 452 5.41 -19.17 -19.57
N GLY A 453 5.39 -17.89 -19.93
CA GLY A 453 4.17 -17.19 -20.36
C GLY A 453 3.49 -17.83 -21.57
N ASP A 454 4.27 -18.40 -22.50
CA ASP A 454 3.73 -19.07 -23.69
C ASP A 454 3.00 -20.38 -23.32
N ILE A 455 3.48 -21.12 -22.32
CA ILE A 455 2.82 -22.32 -21.79
C ILE A 455 1.47 -21.95 -21.15
N ILE A 456 1.46 -20.91 -20.31
CA ILE A 456 0.22 -20.44 -19.67
C ILE A 456 -0.79 -19.99 -20.73
N LEU A 457 -0.34 -19.28 -21.76
CA LEU A 457 -1.20 -18.81 -22.85
C LEU A 457 -1.81 -19.98 -23.62
N GLU A 458 -1.01 -20.97 -24.02
CA GLU A 458 -1.46 -22.16 -24.72
C GLU A 458 -2.49 -22.94 -23.89
N ARG A 459 -2.16 -23.23 -22.63
CA ARG A 459 -3.04 -23.99 -21.72
C ARG A 459 -4.36 -23.27 -21.44
N SER A 460 -4.36 -21.94 -21.37
CA SER A 460 -5.58 -21.15 -21.15
C SER A 460 -6.60 -21.24 -22.30
N GLY A 461 -6.13 -21.55 -23.50
CA GLY A 461 -6.91 -21.49 -24.73
C GLY A 461 -7.31 -20.08 -25.16
N MET A 462 -6.72 -19.06 -24.54
CA MET A 462 -6.97 -17.66 -24.87
C MET A 462 -6.09 -17.20 -26.03
N SER A 463 -6.63 -16.27 -26.83
CA SER A 463 -5.78 -15.51 -27.73
C SER A 463 -4.85 -14.57 -26.94
N LYS A 464 -3.69 -14.24 -27.51
CA LYS A 464 -2.76 -13.27 -26.92
C LYS A 464 -3.41 -11.91 -26.67
N MET A 465 -4.29 -11.48 -27.59
CA MET A 465 -5.05 -10.24 -27.43
C MET A 465 -5.95 -10.29 -26.18
N GLU A 466 -6.73 -11.36 -26.00
CA GLU A 466 -7.59 -11.52 -24.82
C GLU A 466 -6.77 -11.52 -23.53
N MET A 467 -5.68 -12.30 -23.48
CA MET A 467 -4.80 -12.35 -22.32
C MET A 467 -4.24 -10.96 -21.98
N ASN A 468 -3.68 -10.25 -22.96
CA ASN A 468 -3.07 -8.94 -22.72
C ASN A 468 -4.11 -7.88 -22.36
N LEU A 469 -5.30 -7.88 -22.95
CA LEU A 469 -6.36 -6.93 -22.60
C LEU A 469 -6.92 -7.16 -21.20
N ILE A 470 -7.18 -8.42 -20.81
CA ILE A 470 -7.63 -8.73 -19.44
C ILE A 470 -6.51 -8.42 -18.44
N HIS A 471 -5.26 -8.79 -18.75
CA HIS A 471 -4.10 -8.44 -17.94
C HIS A 471 -3.95 -6.92 -17.75
N ALA A 472 -4.12 -6.13 -18.81
CA ALA A 472 -4.13 -4.68 -18.73
C ALA A 472 -5.26 -4.16 -17.81
N SER A 473 -6.47 -4.73 -17.92
CA SER A 473 -7.60 -4.34 -17.06
C SER A 473 -7.35 -4.67 -15.59
N LEU A 474 -6.66 -5.75 -15.28
CA LEU A 474 -6.25 -6.10 -13.91
C LEU A 474 -5.34 -5.01 -13.32
N TRP A 475 -4.33 -4.56 -14.06
CA TRP A 475 -3.45 -3.48 -13.63
C TRP A 475 -4.19 -2.15 -13.49
N LEU A 476 -5.01 -1.78 -14.47
CA LEU A 476 -5.81 -0.55 -14.40
C LEU A 476 -6.77 -0.57 -13.21
N SER A 477 -7.44 -1.71 -12.96
CA SER A 477 -8.33 -1.83 -11.81
C SER A 477 -7.60 -1.87 -10.45
N LEU A 478 -6.31 -2.23 -10.43
CA LEU A 478 -5.48 -2.17 -9.23
C LEU A 478 -5.19 -0.72 -8.81
N THR A 479 -5.15 0.21 -9.73
CA THR A 479 -4.76 1.61 -9.52
C THR A 479 -5.48 2.26 -8.34
N GLY A 480 -6.79 2.21 -8.29
CA GLY A 480 -7.58 2.76 -7.17
C GLY A 480 -7.62 1.83 -5.94
N TYR A 481 -7.34 0.54 -6.11
CA TYR A 481 -7.28 -0.39 -4.99
C TYR A 481 -6.05 -0.14 -4.08
N VAL A 482 -4.94 0.35 -4.66
CA VAL A 482 -3.69 0.64 -3.94
C VAL A 482 -3.48 2.15 -3.72
N LYS A 483 -4.54 2.94 -3.65
CA LYS A 483 -4.52 4.42 -3.53
C LYS A 483 -3.77 4.95 -2.30
N GLU A 484 -3.59 4.13 -1.29
CA GLU A 484 -2.77 4.43 -0.12
C GLU A 484 -1.26 4.50 -0.45
N ASP A 485 -0.87 3.94 -1.61
CA ASP A 485 0.50 3.98 -2.12
C ASP A 485 0.53 4.61 -3.51
N ILE A 486 0.89 5.89 -3.58
CA ILE A 486 0.95 6.67 -4.84
C ILE A 486 1.83 6.00 -5.88
N ASP A 487 3.01 5.48 -5.48
CA ASP A 487 3.93 4.82 -6.43
C ASP A 487 3.33 3.52 -6.96
N ALA A 488 2.64 2.74 -6.12
CA ALA A 488 1.94 1.54 -6.56
C ALA A 488 0.76 1.87 -7.50
N ALA A 489 0.03 2.95 -7.22
CA ALA A 489 -1.04 3.42 -8.10
C ALA A 489 -0.48 3.87 -9.47
N MET A 490 0.61 4.65 -9.48
CA MET A 490 1.29 5.07 -10.72
C MET A 490 1.83 3.87 -11.49
N PHE A 491 2.53 2.94 -10.81
CA PHE A 491 3.05 1.73 -11.44
C PHE A 491 1.93 0.94 -12.12
N SER A 492 0.83 0.72 -11.40
CA SER A 492 -0.32 -0.03 -11.89
C SER A 492 -0.95 0.63 -13.12
N PHE A 493 -1.11 1.96 -13.10
CA PHE A 493 -1.64 2.70 -14.25
C PHE A 493 -0.73 2.60 -15.48
N TYR A 494 0.56 2.85 -15.32
CA TYR A 494 1.49 2.83 -16.46
C TYR A 494 1.71 1.42 -16.99
N MET A 495 1.73 0.41 -16.12
CA MET A 495 1.79 -0.99 -16.52
C MET A 495 0.55 -1.38 -17.32
N GLY A 496 -0.64 -1.06 -16.83
CA GLY A 496 -1.89 -1.28 -17.55
C GLY A 496 -1.94 -0.54 -18.89
N THR A 497 -1.46 0.71 -18.93
CA THR A 497 -1.33 1.50 -20.17
C THR A 497 -0.38 0.86 -21.17
N TYR A 498 0.77 0.37 -20.72
CA TYR A 498 1.73 -0.32 -21.56
C TYR A 498 1.12 -1.57 -22.21
N LEU A 499 0.53 -2.43 -21.39
CA LEU A 499 -0.08 -3.68 -21.85
C LEU A 499 -1.25 -3.44 -22.80
N TRP A 500 -2.11 -2.48 -22.46
CA TRP A 500 -3.24 -2.12 -23.32
C TRP A 500 -2.78 -1.56 -24.67
N SER A 501 -1.77 -0.69 -24.67
CA SER A 501 -1.27 -0.10 -25.92
C SER A 501 -0.60 -1.14 -26.83
N ASN A 502 -0.04 -2.20 -26.27
CA ASN A 502 0.77 -3.19 -26.95
C ASN A 502 0.11 -4.59 -26.98
N TYR A 503 -1.21 -4.69 -26.86
CA TYR A 503 -1.94 -5.95 -26.71
C TYR A 503 -1.72 -6.96 -27.88
N GLY A 504 -1.32 -6.50 -29.06
CA GLY A 504 -1.02 -7.34 -30.22
C GLY A 504 0.47 -7.65 -30.44
N GLN A 505 1.38 -7.10 -29.61
CA GLN A 505 2.82 -7.27 -29.80
C GLN A 505 3.39 -8.49 -29.07
N GLU A 506 4.57 -8.96 -29.52
CA GLU A 506 5.30 -10.02 -28.83
C GLU A 506 5.95 -9.48 -27.55
N ARG A 507 6.18 -10.36 -26.60
CA ARG A 507 6.75 -10.25 -25.25
C ARG A 507 7.01 -8.84 -24.68
N PHE A 508 6.38 -8.63 -23.57
CA PHE A 508 6.60 -7.58 -22.60
C PHE A 508 7.99 -7.72 -21.93
N SER A 509 8.77 -6.67 -21.96
CA SER A 509 10.06 -6.61 -21.26
C SER A 509 10.08 -5.42 -20.32
N LEU A 510 10.05 -5.68 -19.03
CA LEU A 510 10.34 -4.70 -17.99
C LEU A 510 11.84 -4.64 -17.71
N LYS A 511 12.32 -3.46 -17.30
CA LYS A 511 13.68 -3.34 -16.75
C LYS A 511 13.74 -4.03 -15.38
N GLY A 512 14.76 -4.84 -15.15
CA GLY A 512 14.99 -5.44 -13.84
C GLY A 512 15.24 -4.38 -12.78
N PHE A 513 14.66 -4.59 -11.60
CA PHE A 513 14.90 -3.77 -10.40
C PHE A 513 16.10 -4.32 -9.65
N SER A 514 17.11 -3.49 -9.45
CA SER A 514 18.35 -3.82 -8.73
C SER A 514 18.31 -3.40 -7.27
#